data_b7fb288b166986b6f39b30cf8f2807b1
#
_entry.id   b7fb288b166986b6f39b30cf8f2807b1
#
_cell.length_a   1.000
_cell.length_b   1.000
_cell.length_c   1.000
_cell.angle_alpha   90.00
_cell.angle_beta   90.00
_cell.angle_gamma   90.00
#
_symmetry.space_group_name_H-M   'P 1'
#
loop_
_entity.id
_entity.type
_entity.pdbx_description
1 polymer ?
#
loop_
_entity_poly.entity_id
_entity_poly.type
_entity_poly.pdbx_seq_one_letter_code
_entity_poly.pdbx_strand_id
1 'polypeptide(L)'
;MPRLMHGRIVTEEELKRAAGDVAEFSARSPARFAFTPPVDSHSFDYLFPSLQDDEANLLPEAANMPDLLKKLGASMAQADVPAGDSAIPAAYTYLGQFIDHDITLETGSGALTDLLDPGMTPLPVAEIRHVVRNLRTGALDLDSVYGPPAPRDGAKMLIGNVSSLGGTQPPIKRPPGKSDDNDLPREPRSADIEHDRAALTGDPRNDENLIISQLHVAFLKAHNALVGQGLSFGEASRVLRQHYQHIVVHDFLKRIAEPAIVDDIVTSGNHWFDPAAYPFRMPLEFSFAGYRLGHTMVRAAYNFNLNFNLHGGIPATLELLFTFTALSGDLNDFDTIPDNWIIEWENVIGTGPNVSHARKLDTNIASVNDKALYNLHTLTGATEAPVDAARLPVRNLLRGYRLRLPTGQAVAHLLGVPVLSKDEILAAVNSPAQAAALQAGGFESRTPLWFYVLAEANHFHQGERLGPVGSTLVAEVLIGLVRRSEDSILRLPAWKPYLPSAKAGTFELADLLRFAGVLGSGQPPRTYTVKKGDTLTAIARSQLGDGNRWPEIYLMNRGTIRNPNQIFPGQVLLLPPAQPTGPIPKLYTVKKGDTLSGIAKAKLGNANRWPEIFALNRDVITNPDRIITGQILVLPN
;
A
#
# COMPACT_ATOMS: atom_id res chain seq x y z
N MET A 1 19.88 -13.48 9.10
CA MET A 1 18.46 -13.91 9.17
C MET A 1 17.63 -12.85 8.48
N PRO A 2 16.53 -13.17 7.78
CA PRO A 2 15.72 -12.12 7.19
C PRO A 2 15.15 -11.25 8.30
N ARG A 3 15.31 -9.94 8.16
CA ARG A 3 14.71 -8.91 9.01
C ARG A 3 13.19 -9.07 9.04
N LEU A 4 12.49 -8.42 9.96
CA LEU A 4 11.04 -8.51 10.12
C LEU A 4 10.32 -8.39 8.77
N MET A 5 9.60 -9.44 8.38
CA MET A 5 8.94 -9.53 7.09
C MET A 5 7.43 -9.48 7.26
N HIS A 6 6.73 -8.99 6.23
CA HIS A 6 5.27 -8.97 6.22
C HIS A 6 4.69 -10.31 6.68
N GLY A 7 3.91 -10.29 7.76
CA GLY A 7 3.34 -11.47 8.39
C GLY A 7 4.33 -12.33 9.21
N ARG A 8 5.54 -11.85 9.55
CA ARG A 8 6.35 -12.46 10.60
C ARG A 8 5.72 -12.12 11.95
N ILE A 9 5.64 -13.14 12.81
CA ILE A 9 5.29 -12.96 14.21
C ILE A 9 6.56 -12.46 14.91
N VAL A 10 6.49 -11.30 15.53
CA VAL A 10 7.55 -10.76 16.37
C VAL A 10 7.38 -11.34 17.74
N THR A 11 8.43 -11.92 18.33
CA THR A 11 8.37 -12.45 19.69
C THR A 11 8.42 -11.31 20.71
N GLU A 12 7.80 -11.53 21.87
CA GLU A 12 7.85 -10.55 22.99
C GLU A 12 9.30 -10.27 23.43
N GLU A 13 10.19 -11.24 23.24
CA GLU A 13 11.62 -11.11 23.57
C GLU A 13 12.36 -10.22 22.56
N GLU A 14 12.06 -10.33 21.29
CA GLU A 14 12.58 -9.42 20.23
C GLU A 14 12.13 -7.98 20.46
N LEU A 15 10.90 -7.78 20.94
CA LEU A 15 10.38 -6.45 21.27
C LEU A 15 10.92 -5.87 22.58
N LYS A 16 11.11 -6.71 23.61
CA LYS A 16 11.77 -6.29 24.85
C LYS A 16 13.23 -5.93 24.59
N ARG A 17 13.89 -6.64 23.67
CA ARG A 17 15.24 -6.31 23.24
C ARG A 17 15.29 -4.99 22.51
N ALA A 18 14.43 -4.77 21.51
CA ALA A 18 14.30 -3.48 20.82
C ALA A 18 13.96 -2.32 21.77
N ALA A 19 13.08 -2.53 22.75
CA ALA A 19 12.76 -1.54 23.78
C ALA A 19 13.92 -1.27 24.75
N GLY A 20 14.72 -2.32 25.08
CA GLY A 20 15.93 -2.19 25.89
C GLY A 20 17.02 -1.38 25.19
N ASP A 21 17.24 -1.63 23.92
CA ASP A 21 18.23 -0.94 23.09
C ASP A 21 17.84 0.53 22.87
N VAL A 22 16.54 0.82 22.74
CA VAL A 22 16.03 2.22 22.71
C VAL A 22 16.29 2.94 24.03
N ALA A 23 16.12 2.27 25.17
CA ALA A 23 16.42 2.86 26.47
C ALA A 23 17.93 3.17 26.64
N GLU A 24 18.80 2.28 26.17
CA GLU A 24 20.25 2.48 26.17
C GLU A 24 20.68 3.59 25.21
N PHE A 25 20.10 3.64 24.01
CA PHE A 25 20.33 4.73 23.04
C PHE A 25 19.84 6.08 23.56
N SER A 26 18.67 6.12 24.19
CA SER A 26 18.11 7.32 24.84
C SER A 26 19.00 7.79 26.00
N ALA A 27 19.61 6.89 26.79
CA ALA A 27 20.54 7.24 27.85
C ALA A 27 21.85 7.85 27.34
N ARG A 28 22.30 7.46 26.15
CA ARG A 28 23.51 8.02 25.50
C ARG A 28 23.27 9.38 24.85
N SER A 29 22.01 9.78 24.60
CA SER A 29 21.65 11.04 23.98
C SER A 29 20.42 11.68 24.63
N PRO A 30 20.46 12.01 25.93
CA PRO A 30 19.27 12.38 26.71
C PRO A 30 18.59 13.69 26.27
N ALA A 31 19.27 14.55 25.52
CA ALA A 31 18.70 15.82 25.05
C ALA A 31 17.84 15.69 23.77
N ARG A 32 17.83 14.56 23.11
CA ARG A 32 17.14 14.35 21.82
C ARG A 32 15.88 13.49 21.91
N PHE A 33 15.69 12.74 22.99
CA PHE A 33 14.61 11.77 23.12
C PHE A 33 13.86 11.96 24.44
N ALA A 34 12.66 12.49 24.38
CA ALA A 34 11.71 12.38 25.49
C ALA A 34 10.79 11.19 25.17
N PHE A 35 11.01 10.07 25.88
CA PHE A 35 10.29 8.83 25.68
C PHE A 35 9.42 8.49 26.89
N THR A 36 8.18 8.12 26.62
CA THR A 36 7.34 7.38 27.55
C THR A 36 7.24 5.94 27.01
N PRO A 37 7.56 4.91 27.84
CA PRO A 37 7.49 3.53 27.39
C PRO A 37 6.10 3.19 26.84
N PRO A 38 6.01 2.23 25.91
CA PRO A 38 4.71 1.78 25.41
C PRO A 38 3.82 1.29 26.55
N VAL A 39 2.59 1.63 26.44
CA VAL A 39 1.47 1.18 27.24
C VAL A 39 1.47 -0.35 27.32
N ASP A 40 0.93 -0.89 28.40
CA ASP A 40 0.70 -2.31 28.60
C ASP A 40 0.18 -2.99 27.33
N SER A 41 0.82 -4.09 26.93
CA SER A 41 0.35 -4.92 25.82
C SER A 41 -1.12 -5.33 26.04
N HIS A 42 -1.95 -5.14 25.02
CA HIS A 42 -3.35 -5.53 25.08
C HIS A 42 -3.53 -6.96 24.60
N SER A 43 -4.53 -7.68 25.12
CA SER A 43 -4.91 -8.97 24.57
C SER A 43 -5.83 -8.81 23.35
N PHE A 44 -5.87 -9.86 22.55
CA PHE A 44 -6.95 -10.06 21.59
C PHE A 44 -8.13 -10.77 22.25
N ASP A 45 -9.33 -10.56 21.70
CA ASP A 45 -10.52 -11.32 22.02
C ASP A 45 -11.49 -11.32 20.83
N TYR A 46 -12.54 -12.12 20.90
CA TYR A 46 -13.56 -12.16 19.87
C TYR A 46 -14.47 -10.93 19.90
N LEU A 47 -14.81 -10.42 18.72
CA LEU A 47 -15.87 -9.41 18.56
C LEU A 47 -17.24 -10.03 18.85
N PHE A 48 -17.39 -11.30 18.48
CA PHE A 48 -18.62 -12.08 18.63
C PHE A 48 -18.41 -13.31 19.52
N PRO A 49 -18.18 -13.13 20.83
CA PRO A 49 -17.81 -14.24 21.73
C PRO A 49 -18.87 -15.33 21.80
N SER A 50 -20.17 -15.00 21.60
CA SER A 50 -21.26 -15.98 21.59
C SER A 50 -21.17 -17.00 20.45
N LEU A 51 -20.45 -16.70 19.36
CA LEU A 51 -20.26 -17.65 18.28
C LEU A 51 -19.32 -18.79 18.65
N GLN A 52 -18.55 -18.67 19.74
CA GLN A 52 -17.68 -19.73 20.26
C GLN A 52 -18.45 -20.83 21.03
N ASP A 53 -19.70 -20.59 21.40
CA ASP A 53 -20.49 -21.49 22.23
C ASP A 53 -21.10 -22.66 21.43
N ASP A 54 -21.12 -22.56 20.08
CA ASP A 54 -21.67 -23.60 19.19
C ASP A 54 -20.64 -23.96 18.10
N GLU A 55 -20.20 -25.21 18.11
CA GLU A 55 -19.28 -25.78 17.10
C GLU A 55 -19.82 -25.68 15.66
N ALA A 56 -21.13 -25.50 15.46
CA ALA A 56 -21.72 -25.27 14.13
C ALA A 56 -21.27 -23.94 13.52
N ASN A 57 -20.89 -22.97 14.35
CA ASN A 57 -20.41 -21.66 13.91
C ASN A 57 -18.93 -21.67 13.46
N LEU A 58 -18.20 -22.74 13.76
CA LEU A 58 -16.76 -22.85 13.56
C LEU A 58 -16.42 -23.85 12.45
N LEU A 59 -15.19 -23.83 11.96
CA LEU A 59 -14.70 -24.95 11.13
C LEU A 59 -14.54 -26.20 11.99
N PRO A 60 -14.85 -27.40 11.45
CA PRO A 60 -14.75 -28.62 12.24
C PRO A 60 -13.30 -28.93 12.63
N GLU A 61 -13.11 -29.42 13.85
CA GLU A 61 -11.81 -29.96 14.28
C GLU A 61 -11.60 -31.34 13.65
N ALA A 62 -10.85 -31.38 12.54
CA ALA A 62 -10.55 -32.60 11.83
C ALA A 62 -9.06 -32.66 11.47
N ALA A 63 -8.44 -33.83 11.57
CA ALA A 63 -7.02 -34.02 11.34
C ALA A 63 -6.55 -33.58 9.92
N ASN A 64 -7.44 -33.63 8.94
CA ASN A 64 -7.15 -33.20 7.57
C ASN A 64 -7.52 -31.74 7.28
N MET A 65 -8.04 -30.98 8.25
CA MET A 65 -8.47 -29.60 8.05
C MET A 65 -7.32 -28.69 7.63
N PRO A 66 -6.11 -28.74 8.24
CA PRO A 66 -4.98 -27.95 7.77
C PRO A 66 -4.65 -28.18 6.30
N ASP A 67 -4.68 -29.43 5.83
CA ASP A 67 -4.37 -29.73 4.42
C ASP A 67 -5.46 -29.26 3.45
N LEU A 68 -6.72 -29.26 3.86
CA LEU A 68 -7.83 -28.68 3.08
C LEU A 68 -7.67 -27.16 2.97
N LEU A 69 -7.30 -26.47 4.05
CA LEU A 69 -7.04 -25.04 4.06
C LEU A 69 -5.80 -24.67 3.23
N LYS A 70 -4.73 -25.48 3.26
CA LYS A 70 -3.56 -25.32 2.39
C LYS A 70 -3.96 -25.43 0.92
N LYS A 71 -4.80 -26.39 0.53
CA LYS A 71 -5.30 -26.53 -0.84
C LYS A 71 -6.13 -25.32 -1.27
N LEU A 72 -7.02 -24.82 -0.39
CA LEU A 72 -7.79 -23.60 -0.67
C LEU A 72 -6.87 -22.41 -0.86
N GLY A 73 -5.94 -22.16 0.06
CA GLY A 73 -4.98 -21.06 -0.05
C GLY A 73 -4.09 -21.16 -1.29
N ALA A 74 -3.65 -22.36 -1.65
CA ALA A 74 -2.85 -22.58 -2.86
C ALA A 74 -3.63 -22.28 -4.15
N SER A 75 -4.95 -22.40 -4.14
CA SER A 75 -5.80 -22.12 -5.31
C SER A 75 -6.08 -20.64 -5.54
N MET A 76 -5.68 -19.74 -4.63
CA MET A 76 -6.00 -18.29 -4.67
C MET A 76 -5.04 -17.47 -5.55
N ALA A 77 -4.05 -18.08 -6.20
CA ALA A 77 -3.14 -17.39 -7.09
C ALA A 77 -3.83 -16.94 -8.39
N GLN A 78 -3.64 -15.68 -8.77
CA GLN A 78 -4.15 -15.14 -10.03
C GLN A 78 -3.10 -14.25 -10.72
N ALA A 79 -3.05 -14.31 -12.05
CA ALA A 79 -2.22 -13.41 -12.85
C ALA A 79 -2.64 -11.94 -12.63
N ASP A 80 -1.65 -11.05 -12.47
CA ASP A 80 -1.88 -9.61 -12.35
C ASP A 80 -2.14 -9.00 -13.74
N VAL A 81 -3.40 -8.91 -14.11
CA VAL A 81 -3.86 -8.34 -15.38
C VAL A 81 -4.85 -7.18 -15.12
N PRO A 82 -4.93 -6.17 -16.00
CA PRO A 82 -5.78 -4.98 -15.78
C PRO A 82 -7.26 -5.27 -15.51
N ALA A 83 -7.81 -6.37 -16.03
CA ALA A 83 -9.20 -6.78 -15.76
C ALA A 83 -9.51 -7.03 -14.27
N GLY A 84 -8.49 -7.30 -13.47
CA GLY A 84 -8.61 -7.45 -12.02
C GLY A 84 -8.40 -6.15 -11.23
N ASP A 85 -8.29 -4.99 -11.87
CA ASP A 85 -8.14 -3.71 -11.19
C ASP A 85 -9.49 -3.18 -10.71
N SER A 86 -9.48 -2.56 -9.52
CA SER A 86 -10.61 -1.80 -8.98
C SER A 86 -10.52 -0.33 -9.40
N ALA A 87 -11.54 0.44 -9.06
CA ALA A 87 -11.50 1.90 -9.22
C ALA A 87 -10.69 2.61 -8.10
N ILE A 88 -10.23 1.90 -7.09
CA ILE A 88 -9.51 2.47 -5.94
C ILE A 88 -8.04 2.71 -6.34
N PRO A 89 -7.49 3.93 -6.20
CA PRO A 89 -6.07 4.18 -6.43
C PRO A 89 -5.17 3.34 -5.51
N ALA A 90 -4.03 2.85 -6.02
CA ALA A 90 -3.15 1.93 -5.30
C ALA A 90 -2.60 2.49 -3.97
N ALA A 91 -2.50 3.81 -3.82
CA ALA A 91 -2.10 4.44 -2.55
C ALA A 91 -2.98 4.02 -1.37
N TYR A 92 -4.27 3.72 -1.60
CA TYR A 92 -5.17 3.28 -0.54
C TYR A 92 -4.88 1.87 -0.02
N THR A 93 -4.28 1.00 -0.83
CA THR A 93 -3.75 -0.29 -0.35
C THR A 93 -2.71 -0.07 0.74
N TYR A 94 -1.79 0.86 0.50
CA TYR A 94 -0.70 1.18 1.43
C TYR A 94 -1.15 2.07 2.58
N LEU A 95 -2.17 2.91 2.39
CA LEU A 95 -2.84 3.56 3.53
C LEU A 95 -3.48 2.52 4.46
N GLY A 96 -4.13 1.49 3.90
CA GLY A 96 -4.66 0.37 4.70
C GLY A 96 -3.56 -0.36 5.47
N GLN A 97 -2.40 -0.62 4.85
CA GLN A 97 -1.24 -1.20 5.53
C GLN A 97 -0.70 -0.27 6.63
N PHE A 98 -0.62 1.04 6.36
CA PHE A 98 -0.18 2.04 7.34
C PHE A 98 -1.10 2.11 8.56
N ILE A 99 -2.43 2.03 8.34
CA ILE A 99 -3.42 1.93 9.42
C ILE A 99 -3.22 0.63 10.22
N ASP A 100 -2.99 -0.52 9.56
CA ASP A 100 -2.70 -1.79 10.26
C ASP A 100 -1.49 -1.65 11.18
N HIS A 101 -0.41 -1.02 10.69
CA HIS A 101 0.80 -0.80 11.48
C HIS A 101 0.59 0.15 12.67
N ASP A 102 -0.40 1.04 12.58
CA ASP A 102 -0.76 1.95 13.68
C ASP A 102 -1.56 1.24 14.80
N ILE A 103 -2.34 0.20 14.47
CA ILE A 103 -3.31 -0.39 15.40
C ILE A 103 -3.05 -1.84 15.78
N THR A 104 -2.27 -2.58 15.00
CA THR A 104 -1.96 -3.99 15.27
C THR A 104 -0.47 -4.30 15.18
N LEU A 105 0.05 -4.96 16.21
CA LEU A 105 1.35 -5.63 16.20
C LEU A 105 1.22 -6.89 17.06
N GLU A 106 0.93 -8.00 16.39
CA GLU A 106 0.55 -9.25 17.04
C GLU A 106 1.76 -10.06 17.45
N THR A 107 1.68 -10.62 18.66
CA THR A 107 2.61 -11.64 19.17
C THR A 107 1.83 -12.80 19.77
N GLY A 108 2.43 -13.99 19.76
CA GLY A 108 1.95 -15.14 20.52
C GLY A 108 0.95 -16.07 19.79
N SER A 109 0.53 -15.79 18.56
CA SER A 109 -0.34 -16.73 17.81
C SER A 109 0.38 -17.99 17.31
N GLY A 110 1.65 -18.14 17.65
CA GLY A 110 2.51 -19.26 17.29
C GLY A 110 3.49 -18.93 16.16
N ALA A 111 4.62 -19.62 16.16
CA ALA A 111 5.60 -19.54 15.09
C ALA A 111 5.01 -20.05 13.76
N LEU A 112 5.60 -19.66 12.64
CA LEU A 112 5.20 -20.15 11.32
C LEU A 112 5.29 -21.68 11.23
N THR A 113 6.28 -22.28 11.90
CA THR A 113 6.44 -23.73 12.04
C THR A 113 5.23 -24.39 12.69
N ASP A 114 4.62 -23.75 13.70
CA ASP A 114 3.45 -24.28 14.41
C ASP A 114 2.20 -24.27 13.53
N LEU A 115 2.07 -23.25 12.66
CA LEU A 115 0.96 -23.16 11.68
C LEU A 115 1.04 -24.25 10.61
N LEU A 116 2.24 -24.74 10.31
CA LEU A 116 2.49 -25.72 9.25
C LEU A 116 2.55 -27.16 9.79
N ASP A 117 2.49 -27.34 11.09
CA ASP A 117 2.44 -28.67 11.71
C ASP A 117 1.24 -29.46 11.13
N PRO A 118 1.47 -30.64 10.56
CA PRO A 118 0.37 -31.50 10.08
C PRO A 118 -0.67 -31.84 11.15
N GLY A 119 -0.26 -31.84 12.43
CA GLY A 119 -1.12 -32.06 13.59
C GLY A 119 -1.72 -30.79 14.18
N MET A 120 -1.60 -29.62 13.53
CA MET A 120 -2.09 -28.35 14.03
C MET A 120 -3.59 -28.38 14.28
N THR A 121 -3.98 -28.03 15.50
CA THR A 121 -5.36 -27.89 15.95
C THR A 121 -5.65 -26.47 16.41
N PRO A 122 -6.92 -26.07 16.47
CA PRO A 122 -7.30 -24.79 17.08
C PRO A 122 -6.83 -24.68 18.52
N LEU A 123 -6.39 -23.50 18.93
CA LEU A 123 -6.07 -23.21 20.31
C LEU A 123 -7.34 -23.10 21.17
N PRO A 124 -7.30 -23.52 22.44
CA PRO A 124 -8.38 -23.25 23.38
C PRO A 124 -8.63 -21.73 23.53
N VAL A 125 -9.91 -21.31 23.63
CA VAL A 125 -10.29 -19.89 23.75
C VAL A 125 -9.55 -19.20 24.91
N ALA A 126 -9.41 -19.88 26.06
CA ALA A 126 -8.70 -19.32 27.21
C ALA A 126 -7.22 -19.08 26.93
N GLU A 127 -6.58 -19.96 26.15
CA GLU A 127 -5.19 -19.82 25.74
C GLU A 127 -5.03 -18.68 24.75
N ILE A 128 -5.91 -18.55 23.74
CA ILE A 128 -5.90 -17.43 22.79
C ILE A 128 -5.91 -16.10 23.53
N ARG A 129 -6.82 -15.92 24.47
CA ARG A 129 -6.94 -14.70 25.28
C ARG A 129 -5.72 -14.40 26.15
N HIS A 130 -4.95 -15.43 26.49
CA HIS A 130 -3.76 -15.29 27.33
C HIS A 130 -2.50 -15.03 26.53
N VAL A 131 -2.29 -15.76 25.43
CA VAL A 131 -1.00 -15.73 24.71
C VAL A 131 -0.96 -14.77 23.54
N VAL A 132 -2.11 -14.49 22.88
CA VAL A 132 -2.12 -13.59 21.72
C VAL A 132 -2.23 -12.14 22.21
N ARG A 133 -1.19 -11.34 21.94
CA ARG A 133 -1.05 -9.97 22.44
C ARG A 133 -0.91 -8.99 21.29
N ASN A 134 -1.50 -7.80 21.47
CA ASN A 134 -1.29 -6.64 20.61
C ASN A 134 -0.37 -5.64 21.33
N LEU A 135 0.66 -5.19 20.65
CA LEU A 135 1.66 -4.27 21.20
C LEU A 135 1.43 -2.82 20.75
N ARG A 136 0.37 -2.57 19.99
CA ARG A 136 -0.07 -1.23 19.60
C ARG A 136 -1.12 -0.70 20.56
N THR A 137 -1.27 0.63 20.57
CA THR A 137 -2.34 1.28 21.32
C THR A 137 -3.71 0.88 20.75
N GLY A 138 -4.73 0.88 21.59
CA GLY A 138 -6.10 0.64 21.15
C GLY A 138 -6.76 1.90 20.57
N ALA A 139 -6.06 2.67 19.75
CA ALA A 139 -6.51 3.97 19.23
C ALA A 139 -5.91 4.23 17.84
N LEU A 140 -6.51 5.14 17.08
CA LEU A 140 -5.93 5.69 15.86
C LEU A 140 -5.20 6.99 16.23
N ASP A 141 -3.95 6.89 16.64
CA ASP A 141 -3.18 7.96 17.26
C ASP A 141 -1.80 8.21 16.64
N LEU A 142 -1.49 7.52 15.53
CA LEU A 142 -0.21 7.61 14.82
C LEU A 142 0.98 7.20 15.70
N ASP A 143 0.82 6.17 16.55
CA ASP A 143 1.93 5.65 17.33
C ASP A 143 3.02 5.03 16.46
N SER A 144 2.68 4.55 15.27
CA SER A 144 3.63 4.11 14.25
C SER A 144 4.54 5.24 13.74
N VAL A 145 4.11 6.52 13.86
CA VAL A 145 4.88 7.72 13.48
C VAL A 145 5.55 8.37 14.69
N TYR A 146 4.82 8.54 15.79
CA TYR A 146 5.27 9.30 16.96
C TYR A 146 5.86 8.45 18.07
N GLY A 147 5.66 7.13 17.99
CA GLY A 147 6.24 6.17 18.91
C GLY A 147 7.78 6.12 18.81
N PRO A 148 8.46 5.59 19.85
CA PRO A 148 9.91 5.45 19.84
C PRO A 148 10.34 4.42 18.76
N PRO A 149 11.51 4.57 18.16
CA PRO A 149 12.55 5.59 18.42
C PRO A 149 12.43 6.83 17.52
N ALA A 150 11.24 7.25 17.08
CA ALA A 150 11.04 8.34 16.14
C ALA A 150 11.82 9.62 16.53
N PRO A 151 12.91 9.97 15.83
CA PRO A 151 13.81 11.05 16.23
C PRO A 151 13.27 12.42 15.83
N ARG A 152 13.61 13.45 16.61
CA ARG A 152 13.19 14.83 16.37
C ARG A 152 14.29 15.83 16.71
N ASP A 153 14.20 17.02 16.10
CA ASP A 153 14.99 18.19 16.44
C ASP A 153 14.04 19.31 16.90
N GLY A 154 14.00 19.56 18.18
CA GLY A 154 13.01 20.44 18.79
C GLY A 154 11.58 19.95 18.54
N ALA A 155 10.78 20.77 17.87
CA ALA A 155 9.41 20.40 17.48
C ALA A 155 9.32 19.63 16.16
N LYS A 156 10.35 19.61 15.32
CA LYS A 156 10.34 18.94 14.01
C LYS A 156 10.74 17.47 14.12
N MET A 157 10.08 16.62 13.35
CA MET A 157 10.51 15.25 13.10
C MET A 157 11.74 15.25 12.19
N LEU A 158 12.71 14.37 12.44
CA LEU A 158 13.84 14.17 11.54
C LEU A 158 13.36 13.41 10.28
N ILE A 159 13.92 13.78 9.14
CA ILE A 159 13.72 13.11 7.87
C ILE A 159 15.08 12.74 7.32
N GLY A 160 15.23 11.54 6.79
CA GLY A 160 16.46 11.06 6.17
C GLY A 160 16.64 11.61 4.76
N ASN A 161 17.90 11.68 4.34
CA ASN A 161 18.26 12.07 2.98
C ASN A 161 18.48 10.82 2.11
N VAL A 162 18.08 10.90 0.86
CA VAL A 162 18.33 9.86 -0.14
C VAL A 162 19.80 9.86 -0.58
N SER A 163 20.29 8.69 -1.02
CA SER A 163 21.61 8.57 -1.66
C SER A 163 21.55 9.04 -3.12
N SER A 164 22.37 10.03 -3.48
CA SER A 164 22.39 10.54 -4.85
C SER A 164 23.17 9.61 -5.78
N LEU A 165 22.55 9.24 -6.91
CA LEU A 165 23.20 8.50 -7.99
C LEU A 165 23.85 9.43 -9.02
N GLY A 166 23.54 10.74 -9.00
CA GLY A 166 24.07 11.73 -9.95
C GLY A 166 23.63 11.52 -11.40
N GLY A 167 22.64 10.67 -11.65
CA GLY A 167 22.16 10.34 -12.97
C GLY A 167 21.24 11.41 -13.57
N THR A 168 21.40 11.66 -14.87
CA THR A 168 20.56 12.63 -15.59
C THR A 168 19.51 11.98 -16.50
N GLN A 169 19.56 10.66 -16.66
CA GLN A 169 18.66 9.89 -17.51
C GLN A 169 18.13 8.64 -16.78
N PRO A 170 16.90 8.20 -17.09
CA PRO A 170 16.38 6.92 -16.60
C PRO A 170 17.33 5.74 -16.96
N PRO A 171 17.44 4.70 -16.11
CA PRO A 171 16.70 4.50 -14.86
C PRO A 171 17.35 5.09 -13.60
N ILE A 172 18.39 5.92 -13.71
CA ILE A 172 19.14 6.45 -12.56
C ILE A 172 18.89 7.95 -12.32
N LYS A 173 17.86 8.50 -12.94
CA LYS A 173 17.49 9.92 -12.78
C LYS A 173 16.62 10.12 -11.55
N ARG A 174 16.94 11.13 -10.76
CA ARG A 174 16.04 11.61 -9.69
C ARG A 174 14.74 12.14 -10.31
N PRO A 175 13.55 11.77 -9.80
CA PRO A 175 12.29 12.36 -10.25
C PRO A 175 12.28 13.89 -10.09
N PRO A 176 11.75 14.62 -11.08
CA PRO A 176 11.77 16.09 -11.08
C PRO A 176 11.10 16.69 -9.85
N GLY A 177 11.71 17.75 -9.31
CA GLY A 177 11.15 18.49 -8.17
C GLY A 177 11.26 17.80 -6.82
N LYS A 178 11.89 16.61 -6.74
CA LYS A 178 12.13 15.91 -5.47
C LYS A 178 13.44 16.39 -4.82
N SER A 179 13.38 16.67 -3.53
CA SER A 179 14.51 17.09 -2.68
C SER A 179 15.27 15.89 -2.11
N ASP A 180 16.34 16.13 -1.35
CA ASP A 180 17.10 15.05 -0.69
C ASP A 180 16.33 14.43 0.47
N ASP A 181 15.52 15.19 1.18
CA ASP A 181 14.75 14.79 2.36
C ASP A 181 13.56 13.86 2.02
N ASN A 182 13.83 12.73 1.39
CA ASN A 182 12.83 11.75 0.96
C ASN A 182 13.15 10.31 1.40
N ASP A 183 13.84 10.14 2.53
CA ASP A 183 13.99 8.84 3.18
C ASP A 183 13.55 8.92 4.65
N LEU A 184 13.35 7.77 5.28
CA LEU A 184 13.19 7.64 6.71
C LEU A 184 14.51 8.01 7.42
N PRO A 185 14.48 8.56 8.65
CA PRO A 185 15.68 8.65 9.46
C PRO A 185 16.17 7.23 9.78
N ARG A 186 17.47 6.99 9.64
CA ARG A 186 18.07 5.65 9.78
C ARG A 186 19.20 5.62 10.77
N GLU A 187 19.44 4.46 11.37
CA GLU A 187 20.69 4.16 12.04
C GLU A 187 21.84 4.13 11.04
N PRO A 188 23.09 4.33 11.50
CA PRO A 188 24.26 4.17 10.64
C PRO A 188 24.43 2.70 10.24
N ARG A 189 25.25 2.47 9.20
CA ARG A 189 25.66 1.11 8.81
C ARG A 189 26.32 0.39 9.97
N SER A 190 25.92 -0.86 10.22
CA SER A 190 26.36 -1.68 11.34
C SER A 190 26.64 -3.13 10.89
N ALA A 191 27.52 -3.80 11.61
CA ALA A 191 27.71 -5.25 11.48
C ALA A 191 26.57 -6.04 12.16
N ASP A 192 25.82 -5.41 13.06
CA ASP A 192 24.62 -5.96 13.64
C ASP A 192 23.46 -5.76 12.66
N ILE A 193 22.96 -6.85 12.12
CA ILE A 193 21.95 -6.86 11.07
C ILE A 193 20.60 -6.27 11.55
N GLU A 194 20.32 -6.27 12.84
CA GLU A 194 19.08 -5.71 13.39
C GLU A 194 19.14 -4.17 13.44
N HIS A 195 20.35 -3.61 13.58
CA HIS A 195 20.63 -2.18 13.66
C HIS A 195 21.22 -1.60 12.36
N ASP A 196 21.59 -2.44 11.38
CA ASP A 196 22.22 -1.97 10.15
C ASP A 196 21.24 -1.15 9.31
N ARG A 197 21.42 0.18 9.30
CA ARG A 197 20.59 1.14 8.56
C ARG A 197 19.10 1.04 8.86
N ALA A 198 18.74 0.51 10.03
CA ALA A 198 17.36 0.35 10.46
C ALA A 198 16.64 1.70 10.49
N ALA A 199 15.40 1.73 10.03
CA ALA A 199 14.59 2.96 10.07
C ALA A 199 14.20 3.30 11.52
N LEU A 200 14.39 4.55 11.90
CA LEU A 200 14.05 5.09 13.21
C LEU A 200 12.59 5.59 13.19
N THR A 201 11.66 4.65 13.28
CA THR A 201 10.21 4.88 13.21
C THR A 201 9.52 4.24 14.41
N GLY A 202 8.31 4.67 14.73
CA GLY A 202 7.51 4.03 15.79
C GLY A 202 7.09 2.59 15.43
N ASP A 203 7.08 2.23 14.15
CA ASP A 203 6.91 0.86 13.68
C ASP A 203 7.89 0.52 12.56
N PRO A 204 8.79 -0.47 12.76
CA PRO A 204 9.77 -0.86 11.74
C PRO A 204 9.12 -1.37 10.45
N ARG A 205 7.89 -1.88 10.49
CA ARG A 205 7.16 -2.32 9.29
C ARG A 205 6.86 -1.19 8.33
N ASN A 206 6.95 0.08 8.76
CA ASN A 206 6.88 1.24 7.87
C ASN A 206 8.12 1.38 6.95
N ASP A 207 9.14 0.53 7.09
CA ASP A 207 10.26 0.37 6.17
C ASP A 207 10.25 -1.01 5.47
N GLU A 208 9.10 -1.64 5.31
CA GLU A 208 8.98 -2.95 4.69
C GLU A 208 8.99 -2.88 3.16
N ASN A 209 8.36 -1.86 2.58
CA ASN A 209 8.39 -1.58 1.15
C ASN A 209 8.45 -0.09 0.88
N LEU A 210 8.89 0.29 -0.34
CA LEU A 210 9.12 1.70 -0.67
C LEU A 210 7.85 2.55 -0.63
N ILE A 211 6.67 2.03 -0.96
CA ILE A 211 5.45 2.86 -0.98
C ILE A 211 5.05 3.24 0.45
N ILE A 212 5.14 2.28 1.39
CA ILE A 212 4.81 2.58 2.79
C ILE A 212 5.86 3.47 3.45
N SER A 213 7.15 3.29 3.14
CA SER A 213 8.21 4.16 3.67
C SER A 213 8.04 5.60 3.18
N GLN A 214 7.70 5.79 1.91
CA GLN A 214 7.44 7.11 1.34
C GLN A 214 6.13 7.73 1.87
N LEU A 215 5.12 6.91 2.23
CA LEU A 215 3.92 7.39 2.91
C LEU A 215 4.26 7.88 4.32
N HIS A 216 5.09 7.15 5.05
CA HIS A 216 5.58 7.59 6.37
C HIS A 216 6.35 8.92 6.26
N VAL A 217 7.25 9.05 5.28
CA VAL A 217 7.94 10.33 5.00
C VAL A 217 6.94 11.46 4.74
N ALA A 218 5.84 11.20 4.05
CA ALA A 218 4.80 12.22 3.84
C ALA A 218 4.16 12.68 5.16
N PHE A 219 3.91 11.77 6.12
CA PHE A 219 3.45 12.14 7.46
C PHE A 219 4.48 12.98 8.23
N LEU A 220 5.77 12.63 8.17
CA LEU A 220 6.84 13.43 8.78
C LEU A 220 6.90 14.84 8.19
N LYS A 221 6.80 14.97 6.86
CA LYS A 221 6.77 16.26 6.16
C LYS A 221 5.52 17.07 6.51
N ALA A 222 4.35 16.45 6.58
CA ALA A 222 3.12 17.11 7.00
C ALA A 222 3.23 17.66 8.43
N HIS A 223 3.79 16.89 9.38
CA HIS A 223 4.09 17.36 10.72
C HIS A 223 5.03 18.58 10.70
N ASN A 224 6.12 18.49 9.95
CA ASN A 224 7.10 19.59 9.85
C ASN A 224 6.52 20.83 9.19
N ALA A 225 5.57 20.69 8.26
CA ALA A 225 4.85 21.82 7.67
C ALA A 225 3.99 22.55 8.72
N LEU A 226 3.34 21.81 9.63
CA LEU A 226 2.58 22.37 10.76
C LEU A 226 3.51 23.11 11.73
N VAL A 227 4.65 22.51 12.08
CA VAL A 227 5.66 23.19 12.91
C VAL A 227 6.19 24.44 12.22
N GLY A 228 6.39 24.40 10.90
CA GLY A 228 6.76 25.57 10.08
C GLY A 228 5.75 26.72 10.13
N GLN A 229 4.49 26.44 10.44
CA GLN A 229 3.43 27.41 10.68
C GLN A 229 3.40 27.95 12.13
N GLY A 230 4.33 27.53 12.97
CA GLY A 230 4.47 28.01 14.34
C GLY A 230 3.84 27.13 15.42
N LEU A 231 3.34 25.94 15.06
CA LEU A 231 2.76 25.01 16.05
C LEU A 231 3.89 24.32 16.85
N SER A 232 3.63 24.08 18.12
CA SER A 232 4.44 23.20 18.94
C SER A 232 4.33 21.75 18.46
N PHE A 233 5.24 20.87 18.89
CA PHE A 233 5.19 19.44 18.57
C PHE A 233 3.83 18.81 18.93
N GLY A 234 3.32 19.07 20.15
CA GLY A 234 2.05 18.50 20.60
C GLY A 234 0.84 19.00 19.81
N GLU A 235 0.85 20.29 19.42
CA GLU A 235 -0.22 20.84 18.58
C GLU A 235 -0.17 20.28 17.18
N ALA A 236 1.01 20.20 16.56
CA ALA A 236 1.21 19.62 15.23
C ALA A 236 0.80 18.14 15.20
N SER A 237 1.20 17.36 16.21
CA SER A 237 0.82 15.95 16.33
C SER A 237 -0.69 15.78 16.46
N ARG A 238 -1.35 16.58 17.30
CA ARG A 238 -2.81 16.56 17.47
C ARG A 238 -3.53 16.91 16.17
N VAL A 239 -3.12 17.98 15.50
CA VAL A 239 -3.71 18.39 14.22
C VAL A 239 -3.59 17.29 13.18
N LEU A 240 -2.41 16.66 13.07
CA LEU A 240 -2.18 15.60 12.10
C LEU A 240 -2.96 14.34 12.44
N ARG A 241 -3.03 13.92 13.72
CA ARG A 241 -3.87 12.78 14.15
C ARG A 241 -5.34 13.00 13.82
N GLN A 242 -5.89 14.18 14.08
CA GLN A 242 -7.30 14.50 13.78
C GLN A 242 -7.59 14.44 12.27
N HIS A 243 -6.70 14.96 11.42
CA HIS A 243 -6.87 14.87 9.97
C HIS A 243 -6.66 13.45 9.44
N TYR A 244 -5.75 12.67 10.03
CA TYR A 244 -5.61 11.24 9.76
C TYR A 244 -6.87 10.46 10.11
N GLN A 245 -7.47 10.68 11.29
CA GLN A 245 -8.74 10.09 11.68
C GLN A 245 -9.86 10.45 10.68
N HIS A 246 -9.87 11.69 10.20
CA HIS A 246 -10.83 12.13 9.18
C HIS A 246 -10.63 11.38 7.86
N ILE A 247 -9.38 11.21 7.40
CA ILE A 247 -9.06 10.41 6.21
C ILE A 247 -9.56 8.97 6.40
N VAL A 248 -9.30 8.36 7.56
CA VAL A 248 -9.73 6.97 7.81
C VAL A 248 -11.25 6.83 7.73
N VAL A 249 -12.01 7.71 8.39
CA VAL A 249 -13.47 7.61 8.48
C VAL A 249 -14.16 8.04 7.18
N HIS A 250 -13.74 9.18 6.60
CA HIS A 250 -14.50 9.85 5.55
C HIS A 250 -13.91 9.68 4.13
N ASP A 251 -12.70 9.14 4.01
CA ASP A 251 -12.08 8.85 2.73
C ASP A 251 -11.81 7.34 2.57
N PHE A 252 -10.94 6.74 3.38
CA PHE A 252 -10.56 5.33 3.29
C PHE A 252 -11.76 4.38 3.43
N LEU A 253 -12.47 4.43 4.56
CA LEU A 253 -13.63 3.56 4.81
C LEU A 253 -14.71 3.73 3.75
N LYS A 254 -14.95 4.95 3.26
CA LYS A 254 -15.95 5.20 2.21
C LYS A 254 -15.61 4.57 0.87
N ARG A 255 -14.34 4.24 0.62
CA ARG A 255 -13.89 3.56 -0.60
C ARG A 255 -13.95 2.06 -0.47
N ILE A 256 -13.55 1.51 0.69
CA ILE A 256 -13.37 0.07 0.87
C ILE A 256 -14.57 -0.66 1.49
N ALA A 257 -15.49 0.06 2.12
CA ALA A 257 -16.66 -0.48 2.80
C ALA A 257 -17.96 0.11 2.23
N GLU A 258 -19.10 -0.45 2.59
CA GLU A 258 -20.41 0.09 2.25
C GLU A 258 -20.64 1.44 2.93
N PRO A 259 -20.81 2.53 2.16
CA PRO A 259 -20.93 3.87 2.74
C PRO A 259 -22.10 4.01 3.73
N ALA A 260 -23.20 3.29 3.51
CA ALA A 260 -24.36 3.32 4.41
C ALA A 260 -24.06 2.74 5.79
N ILE A 261 -23.29 1.64 5.86
CA ILE A 261 -22.84 1.03 7.13
C ILE A 261 -21.89 1.98 7.85
N VAL A 262 -20.94 2.58 7.13
CA VAL A 262 -20.01 3.56 7.71
C VAL A 262 -20.77 4.77 8.28
N ASP A 263 -21.75 5.32 7.54
CA ASP A 263 -22.56 6.47 7.97
C ASP A 263 -23.42 6.15 9.18
N ASP A 264 -24.00 4.95 9.22
CA ASP A 264 -24.78 4.52 10.37
C ASP A 264 -23.93 4.43 11.63
N ILE A 265 -22.77 3.75 11.58
CA ILE A 265 -21.88 3.64 12.74
C ILE A 265 -21.36 5.01 13.19
N VAL A 266 -21.05 5.92 12.26
CA VAL A 266 -20.64 7.30 12.61
C VAL A 266 -21.74 8.04 13.32
N THR A 267 -23.00 7.88 12.90
CA THR A 267 -24.15 8.67 13.36
C THR A 267 -24.79 8.05 14.60
N SER A 268 -25.04 6.74 14.58
CA SER A 268 -25.80 6.03 15.61
C SER A 268 -24.91 5.47 16.72
N GLY A 269 -23.60 5.34 16.48
CA GLY A 269 -22.66 4.72 17.41
C GLY A 269 -22.24 3.33 16.95
N ASN A 270 -21.28 2.75 17.64
CA ASN A 270 -20.88 1.36 17.44
C ASN A 270 -21.97 0.42 17.96
N HIS A 271 -22.29 -0.63 17.20
CA HIS A 271 -23.31 -1.62 17.56
C HIS A 271 -22.68 -2.90 18.13
N TRP A 272 -21.46 -3.23 17.71
CA TRP A 272 -20.79 -4.49 18.03
C TRP A 272 -19.47 -4.30 18.77
N PHE A 273 -18.73 -3.25 18.47
CA PHE A 273 -17.46 -2.95 19.12
C PHE A 273 -17.68 -1.88 20.19
N ASP A 274 -17.39 -2.21 21.45
CA ASP A 274 -17.47 -1.23 22.55
C ASP A 274 -16.17 -0.40 22.65
N PRO A 275 -16.16 0.87 22.19
CA PRO A 275 -14.98 1.71 22.26
C PRO A 275 -14.62 2.11 23.71
N ALA A 276 -15.50 1.92 24.68
CA ALA A 276 -15.25 2.23 26.09
C ALA A 276 -14.79 1.00 26.91
N ALA A 277 -14.72 -0.18 26.29
CA ALA A 277 -14.32 -1.41 26.98
C ALA A 277 -12.99 -1.26 27.70
N TYR A 278 -12.92 -1.75 28.94
CA TYR A 278 -11.70 -1.82 29.74
C TYR A 278 -11.63 -3.16 30.50
N PRO A 279 -10.52 -3.91 30.44
CA PRO A 279 -9.37 -3.63 29.57
C PRO A 279 -9.72 -3.70 28.09
N PHE A 280 -9.00 -2.91 27.28
CA PHE A 280 -9.15 -2.94 25.84
C PHE A 280 -8.71 -4.30 25.28
N ARG A 281 -9.42 -4.79 24.27
CA ARG A 281 -9.07 -6.00 23.52
C ARG A 281 -9.32 -5.78 22.03
N MET A 282 -8.30 -6.10 21.23
CA MET A 282 -8.41 -6.00 19.77
C MET A 282 -9.22 -7.19 19.24
N PRO A 283 -10.25 -6.97 18.39
CA PRO A 283 -11.04 -8.08 17.85
C PRO A 283 -10.25 -9.00 16.92
N LEU A 284 -10.35 -10.31 17.17
CA LEU A 284 -9.71 -11.36 16.36
C LEU A 284 -10.28 -11.41 14.95
N GLU A 285 -11.61 -11.32 14.79
CA GLU A 285 -12.30 -11.35 13.50
C GLU A 285 -11.89 -10.17 12.62
N PHE A 286 -11.65 -9.01 13.20
CA PHE A 286 -11.08 -7.87 12.49
C PHE A 286 -9.66 -8.13 12.05
N SER A 287 -8.76 -8.41 13.00
CA SER A 287 -7.30 -8.42 12.76
C SER A 287 -6.84 -9.61 11.89
N PHE A 288 -7.52 -10.76 11.98
CA PHE A 288 -7.11 -11.98 11.30
C PHE A 288 -8.02 -12.38 10.12
N ALA A 289 -9.11 -11.64 9.90
CA ALA A 289 -9.98 -11.83 8.74
C ALA A 289 -10.36 -10.51 8.08
N GLY A 290 -11.23 -9.70 8.67
CA GLY A 290 -11.80 -8.51 8.05
C GLY A 290 -10.75 -7.55 7.48
N TYR A 291 -9.72 -7.22 8.26
CA TYR A 291 -8.69 -6.27 7.85
C TYR A 291 -7.57 -6.88 6.99
N ARG A 292 -7.55 -8.22 6.80
CA ARG A 292 -6.67 -8.89 5.82
C ARG A 292 -7.11 -8.71 4.36
N LEU A 293 -8.15 -7.93 4.13
CA LEU A 293 -8.62 -7.50 2.79
C LEU A 293 -7.49 -6.91 1.93
N GLY A 294 -6.58 -6.15 2.53
CA GLY A 294 -5.49 -5.48 1.85
C GLY A 294 -4.57 -6.40 1.05
N HIS A 295 -4.47 -7.68 1.42
CA HIS A 295 -3.63 -8.65 0.72
C HIS A 295 -4.09 -8.90 -0.73
N THR A 296 -5.39 -8.80 -1.01
CA THR A 296 -5.92 -8.96 -2.37
C THR A 296 -5.81 -7.68 -3.19
N MET A 297 -5.67 -6.52 -2.55
CA MET A 297 -5.53 -5.23 -3.21
C MET A 297 -4.13 -4.97 -3.78
N VAL A 298 -3.13 -5.77 -3.39
CA VAL A 298 -1.73 -5.60 -3.79
C VAL A 298 -1.52 -6.07 -5.22
N ARG A 299 -0.76 -5.29 -6.02
CA ARG A 299 -0.32 -5.63 -7.37
C ARG A 299 1.06 -6.28 -7.36
N ALA A 300 1.36 -7.03 -8.40
CA ALA A 300 2.71 -7.55 -8.63
C ALA A 300 3.71 -6.46 -9.07
N ALA A 301 3.24 -5.39 -9.71
CA ALA A 301 4.06 -4.26 -10.15
C ALA A 301 3.24 -2.96 -10.27
N TYR A 302 3.93 -1.84 -10.18
CA TYR A 302 3.35 -0.50 -10.14
C TYR A 302 3.99 0.45 -11.16
N ASN A 303 3.22 1.47 -11.55
CA ASN A 303 3.78 2.73 -12.00
C ASN A 303 4.24 3.51 -10.77
N PHE A 304 5.53 3.58 -10.53
CA PHE A 304 6.09 4.16 -9.31
C PHE A 304 6.62 5.57 -9.54
N ASN A 305 7.45 5.71 -10.58
CA ASN A 305 7.97 7.01 -11.01
C ASN A 305 8.45 6.95 -12.49
N LEU A 306 9.06 8.02 -12.96
CA LEU A 306 9.55 8.09 -14.35
C LEU A 306 10.55 7.00 -14.72
N ASN A 307 11.27 6.42 -13.76
CA ASN A 307 12.26 5.37 -13.99
C ASN A 307 11.62 3.98 -13.99
N PHE A 308 10.66 3.79 -13.09
CA PHE A 308 10.06 2.51 -12.78
C PHE A 308 8.55 2.56 -13.03
N ASN A 309 8.12 2.05 -14.18
CA ASN A 309 6.72 2.10 -14.62
C ASN A 309 6.38 1.00 -15.61
N LEU A 310 5.08 0.75 -15.80
CA LEU A 310 4.52 -0.29 -16.68
C LEU A 310 4.40 0.16 -18.15
N HIS A 311 4.72 1.44 -18.46
CA HIS A 311 4.48 2.06 -19.77
C HIS A 311 5.79 2.27 -20.55
N GLY A 312 6.65 1.23 -20.60
CA GLY A 312 7.91 1.25 -21.35
C GLY A 312 9.16 1.49 -20.51
N GLY A 313 9.00 1.68 -19.20
CA GLY A 313 10.08 1.66 -18.21
C GLY A 313 10.38 0.25 -17.69
N ILE A 314 11.16 0.18 -16.63
CA ILE A 314 11.33 -1.03 -15.81
C ILE A 314 10.12 -1.08 -14.87
N PRO A 315 9.31 -2.15 -14.84
CA PRO A 315 8.23 -2.26 -13.87
C PRO A 315 8.75 -2.16 -12.43
N ALA A 316 8.11 -1.35 -11.59
CA ALA A 316 8.37 -1.37 -10.15
C ALA A 316 7.71 -2.62 -9.55
N THR A 317 8.38 -3.76 -9.67
CA THR A 317 7.88 -5.02 -9.11
C THR A 317 7.89 -4.97 -7.57
N LEU A 318 7.05 -5.77 -6.92
CA LEU A 318 7.10 -5.90 -5.47
C LEU A 318 8.50 -6.27 -4.97
N GLU A 319 9.19 -7.17 -5.66
CA GLU A 319 10.56 -7.55 -5.34
C GLU A 319 11.49 -6.33 -5.26
N LEU A 320 11.44 -5.43 -6.25
CA LEU A 320 12.23 -4.19 -6.25
C LEU A 320 11.80 -3.23 -5.14
N LEU A 321 10.49 -3.10 -4.90
CA LEU A 321 9.98 -2.25 -3.83
C LEU A 321 10.40 -2.72 -2.43
N PHE A 322 10.60 -4.02 -2.25
CA PHE A 322 11.13 -4.60 -1.01
C PHE A 322 12.67 -4.51 -0.95
N THR A 323 13.37 -4.67 -2.08
CA THR A 323 14.84 -4.65 -2.15
C THR A 323 15.45 -3.35 -1.65
N PHE A 324 14.79 -2.22 -1.94
CA PHE A 324 15.30 -0.89 -1.59
C PHE A 324 14.80 -0.36 -0.24
N THR A 325 14.50 -1.25 0.70
CA THR A 325 14.22 -0.93 2.10
C THR A 325 15.18 -1.67 3.02
N ALA A 326 15.44 -1.16 4.23
CA ALA A 326 16.37 -1.82 5.15
C ALA A 326 15.74 -3.05 5.81
N LEU A 327 14.41 -3.02 6.06
CA LEU A 327 13.73 -4.12 6.73
C LEU A 327 13.66 -5.39 5.87
N SER A 328 13.42 -5.26 4.57
CA SER A 328 13.16 -6.39 3.68
C SER A 328 14.31 -6.71 2.72
N GLY A 329 15.12 -5.72 2.33
CA GLY A 329 16.03 -5.87 1.21
C GLY A 329 17.41 -5.26 1.33
N ASP A 330 17.91 -4.92 2.51
CA ASP A 330 19.25 -4.34 2.72
C ASP A 330 19.52 -3.05 1.95
N LEU A 331 18.50 -2.31 1.51
CA LEU A 331 18.67 -1.11 0.67
C LEU A 331 19.54 -1.39 -0.57
N ASN A 332 19.65 -2.63 -1.01
CA ASN A 332 20.54 -3.05 -2.08
C ASN A 332 21.99 -2.50 -1.91
N ASP A 333 22.54 -2.60 -0.69
CA ASP A 333 23.85 -2.08 -0.28
C ASP A 333 24.01 -0.55 -0.25
N PHE A 334 22.97 0.25 -0.48
CA PHE A 334 23.01 1.70 -0.24
C PHE A 334 22.88 2.02 1.25
N ASP A 335 23.36 3.17 1.67
CA ASP A 335 23.19 3.65 3.05
C ASP A 335 21.77 4.17 3.31
N THR A 336 21.11 4.69 2.28
CA THR A 336 19.75 5.23 2.29
C THR A 336 19.08 4.91 0.95
N ILE A 337 17.79 5.17 0.79
CA ILE A 337 17.09 4.95 -0.48
C ILE A 337 17.80 5.72 -1.60
N PRO A 338 18.16 5.08 -2.74
CA PRO A 338 18.69 5.79 -3.89
C PRO A 338 17.68 6.81 -4.45
N ASP A 339 18.14 7.99 -4.87
CA ASP A 339 17.30 9.11 -5.29
C ASP A 339 16.42 8.83 -6.51
N ASN A 340 16.75 7.82 -7.31
CA ASN A 340 15.92 7.34 -8.43
C ASN A 340 14.70 6.51 -7.97
N TRP A 341 14.63 6.11 -6.70
CA TRP A 341 13.51 5.39 -6.08
C TRP A 341 12.58 6.29 -5.26
N ILE A 342 12.65 7.61 -5.39
CA ILE A 342 11.64 8.50 -4.82
C ILE A 342 10.33 8.34 -5.60
N ILE A 343 9.22 8.18 -4.88
CA ILE A 343 7.89 8.01 -5.48
C ILE A 343 7.38 9.29 -6.15
N GLU A 344 6.71 9.14 -7.29
CA GLU A 344 5.83 10.16 -7.86
C GLU A 344 4.38 9.79 -7.53
N TRP A 345 3.84 10.43 -6.49
CA TRP A 345 2.51 10.11 -5.94
C TRP A 345 1.38 10.20 -6.96
N GLU A 346 1.56 11.00 -8.00
CA GLU A 346 0.65 11.12 -9.14
C GLU A 346 0.36 9.78 -9.82
N ASN A 347 1.30 8.84 -9.74
CA ASN A 347 1.20 7.51 -10.36
C ASN A 347 0.42 6.48 -9.52
N VAL A 348 0.10 6.80 -8.27
CA VAL A 348 -0.59 5.86 -7.35
C VAL A 348 -1.84 6.45 -6.68
N ILE A 349 -2.06 7.78 -6.79
CA ILE A 349 -3.26 8.45 -6.24
C ILE A 349 -3.89 9.45 -7.21
N GLY A 350 -3.26 9.76 -8.33
CA GLY A 350 -3.77 10.67 -9.36
C GLY A 350 -5.03 10.14 -10.08
N THR A 351 -5.43 10.88 -11.08
CA THR A 351 -6.61 10.55 -11.94
C THR A 351 -6.21 10.30 -13.40
N GLY A 352 -4.92 10.26 -13.70
CA GLY A 352 -4.40 10.07 -15.05
C GLY A 352 -4.51 8.63 -15.55
N PRO A 353 -4.34 8.37 -16.85
CA PRO A 353 -4.45 7.04 -17.44
C PRO A 353 -3.32 6.07 -17.00
N ASN A 354 -2.25 6.61 -16.41
CA ASN A 354 -1.09 5.84 -15.96
C ASN A 354 -1.11 5.58 -14.45
N VAL A 355 -2.22 5.89 -13.77
CA VAL A 355 -2.34 5.63 -12.33
C VAL A 355 -2.48 4.14 -12.08
N SER A 356 -1.66 3.62 -11.19
CA SER A 356 -1.85 2.27 -10.65
C SER A 356 -3.06 2.26 -9.72
N HIS A 357 -4.00 1.37 -9.99
CA HIS A 357 -5.14 1.10 -9.13
C HIS A 357 -4.88 -0.13 -8.26
N ALA A 358 -5.55 -0.23 -7.14
CA ALA A 358 -5.56 -1.43 -6.33
C ALA A 358 -6.21 -2.59 -7.12
N ARG A 359 -5.84 -3.83 -6.78
CA ARG A 359 -6.59 -5.00 -7.26
C ARG A 359 -7.95 -5.05 -6.56
N LYS A 360 -8.88 -5.78 -7.14
CA LYS A 360 -10.20 -6.02 -6.56
C LYS A 360 -10.12 -6.76 -5.24
N LEU A 361 -11.07 -6.49 -4.38
CA LEU A 361 -11.34 -7.26 -3.16
C LEU A 361 -12.07 -8.54 -3.55
N ASP A 362 -11.33 -9.54 -3.97
CA ASP A 362 -11.86 -10.83 -4.39
C ASP A 362 -11.07 -12.00 -3.79
N THR A 363 -11.42 -13.22 -4.15
CA THR A 363 -10.80 -14.44 -3.62
C THR A 363 -9.43 -14.76 -4.22
N ASN A 364 -8.77 -13.78 -4.86
CA ASN A 364 -7.51 -13.97 -5.55
C ASN A 364 -6.41 -13.06 -4.99
N ILE A 365 -5.18 -13.56 -5.06
CA ILE A 365 -3.97 -12.78 -4.75
C ILE A 365 -3.13 -12.70 -6.02
N ALA A 366 -2.67 -11.49 -6.37
CA ALA A 366 -1.85 -11.27 -7.53
C ALA A 366 -0.56 -12.11 -7.47
N SER A 367 -0.31 -12.85 -8.53
CA SER A 367 0.85 -13.72 -8.70
C SER A 367 1.41 -13.57 -10.11
N VAL A 368 2.73 -13.50 -10.23
CA VAL A 368 3.44 -13.58 -11.51
C VAL A 368 4.45 -14.71 -11.39
N ASN A 369 4.21 -15.83 -12.08
CA ASN A 369 5.04 -17.04 -12.01
C ASN A 369 5.27 -17.51 -10.56
N ASP A 370 4.19 -17.61 -9.78
CA ASP A 370 4.21 -17.96 -8.35
C ASP A 370 5.03 -17.02 -7.46
N LYS A 371 5.21 -15.77 -7.89
CA LYS A 371 5.91 -14.71 -7.17
C LYS A 371 4.94 -13.66 -6.63
N ALA A 372 5.47 -12.54 -6.19
CA ALA A 372 4.78 -11.44 -5.53
C ALA A 372 4.24 -11.84 -4.15
N LEU A 373 3.16 -11.20 -3.69
CA LEU A 373 2.65 -11.42 -2.34
C LEU A 373 2.11 -12.85 -2.13
N TYR A 374 1.75 -13.53 -3.21
CA TYR A 374 1.31 -14.93 -3.15
C TYR A 374 2.42 -15.86 -2.63
N ASN A 375 3.67 -15.62 -3.00
CA ASN A 375 4.82 -16.42 -2.58
C ASN A 375 5.95 -15.53 -2.02
N LEU A 376 5.95 -15.32 -0.71
CA LEU A 376 6.90 -14.45 0.00
C LEU A 376 8.36 -14.93 -0.03
N HIS A 377 8.62 -16.20 -0.31
CA HIS A 377 9.99 -16.71 -0.46
C HIS A 377 10.79 -15.99 -1.53
N THR A 378 10.13 -15.71 -2.65
CA THR A 378 10.80 -15.09 -3.79
C THR A 378 11.11 -13.63 -3.54
N LEU A 379 10.40 -12.98 -2.61
CA LEU A 379 10.65 -11.59 -2.21
C LEU A 379 11.87 -11.46 -1.27
N THR A 380 12.21 -12.52 -0.56
CA THR A 380 13.15 -12.46 0.57
C THR A 380 14.43 -13.24 0.36
N GLY A 381 14.57 -13.93 -0.78
CA GLY A 381 15.72 -14.79 -1.04
C GLY A 381 15.86 -16.01 -0.12
N ALA A 382 14.89 -16.26 0.77
CA ALA A 382 14.92 -17.40 1.68
C ALA A 382 14.64 -18.70 0.92
N THR A 383 15.65 -19.57 0.81
CA THR A 383 15.59 -20.81 0.03
C THR A 383 15.11 -22.04 0.81
N GLU A 384 14.87 -21.93 2.11
CA GLU A 384 14.73 -23.11 2.98
C GLU A 384 13.39 -23.30 3.70
N ALA A 385 12.41 -22.36 3.57
CA ALA A 385 11.11 -22.59 4.19
C ALA A 385 10.22 -23.48 3.31
N PRO A 386 9.33 -24.30 3.91
CA PRO A 386 8.36 -25.09 3.14
C PRO A 386 7.52 -24.21 2.21
N VAL A 387 7.18 -24.69 1.01
CA VAL A 387 6.41 -23.94 0.00
C VAL A 387 5.13 -23.34 0.57
N ASP A 388 4.42 -24.08 1.43
CA ASP A 388 3.18 -23.58 2.06
C ASP A 388 3.43 -22.46 3.08
N ALA A 389 4.62 -22.38 3.68
CA ALA A 389 5.00 -21.29 4.57
C ALA A 389 5.16 -19.96 3.84
N ALA A 390 5.56 -20.02 2.59
CA ALA A 390 5.75 -18.83 1.75
C ALA A 390 4.43 -18.27 1.23
N ARG A 391 3.38 -19.09 1.12
CA ARG A 391 2.10 -18.70 0.55
C ARG A 391 1.26 -17.92 1.57
N LEU A 392 1.14 -16.62 1.36
CA LEU A 392 0.37 -15.73 2.25
C LEU A 392 -1.08 -16.17 2.46
N PRO A 393 -1.85 -16.58 1.43
CA PRO A 393 -3.23 -17.03 1.65
C PRO A 393 -3.31 -18.31 2.52
N VAL A 394 -2.35 -19.22 2.40
CA VAL A 394 -2.27 -20.41 3.26
C VAL A 394 -2.07 -19.98 4.72
N ARG A 395 -1.16 -19.06 4.97
CA ARG A 395 -0.90 -18.54 6.34
C ARG A 395 -2.15 -17.89 6.94
N ASN A 396 -2.89 -17.09 6.16
CA ASN A 396 -4.10 -16.43 6.64
C ASN A 396 -5.19 -17.43 7.03
N LEU A 397 -5.44 -18.43 6.18
CA LEU A 397 -6.46 -19.46 6.43
C LEU A 397 -6.11 -20.34 7.64
N LEU A 398 -4.87 -20.81 7.73
CA LEU A 398 -4.39 -21.61 8.85
C LEU A 398 -4.44 -20.84 10.18
N ARG A 399 -4.06 -19.56 10.17
CA ARG A 399 -4.12 -18.71 11.37
C ARG A 399 -5.57 -18.48 11.81
N GLY A 400 -6.49 -18.23 10.88
CA GLY A 400 -7.92 -18.13 11.20
C GLY A 400 -8.47 -19.39 11.85
N TYR A 401 -8.08 -20.57 11.37
CA TYR A 401 -8.47 -21.85 11.95
C TYR A 401 -7.84 -22.06 13.35
N ARG A 402 -6.53 -21.80 13.49
CA ARG A 402 -5.82 -21.92 14.79
C ARG A 402 -6.44 -21.02 15.86
N LEU A 403 -6.90 -19.82 15.48
CA LEU A 403 -7.53 -18.84 16.37
C LEU A 403 -9.06 -19.02 16.47
N ARG A 404 -9.62 -20.15 16.01
CA ARG A 404 -11.05 -20.48 16.11
C ARG A 404 -11.96 -19.36 15.58
N LEU A 405 -11.59 -18.69 14.49
CA LEU A 405 -12.48 -17.68 13.92
C LEU A 405 -13.79 -18.31 13.47
N PRO A 406 -14.94 -17.65 13.72
CA PRO A 406 -16.22 -18.14 13.25
C PRO A 406 -16.28 -18.20 11.72
N THR A 407 -17.17 -19.02 11.17
CA THR A 407 -17.44 -19.03 9.73
C THR A 407 -18.12 -17.74 9.29
N GLY A 408 -17.95 -17.36 8.01
CA GLY A 408 -18.61 -16.16 7.49
C GLY A 408 -20.12 -16.23 7.55
N GLN A 409 -20.71 -17.42 7.33
CA GLN A 409 -22.14 -17.64 7.45
C GLN A 409 -22.64 -17.40 8.87
N ALA A 410 -21.89 -17.85 9.88
CA ALA A 410 -22.24 -17.63 11.29
C ALA A 410 -22.22 -16.13 11.64
N VAL A 411 -21.21 -15.41 11.18
CA VAL A 411 -21.12 -13.94 11.38
C VAL A 411 -22.27 -13.24 10.65
N ALA A 412 -22.53 -13.57 9.39
CA ALA A 412 -23.63 -12.97 8.63
C ALA A 412 -24.99 -13.19 9.30
N HIS A 413 -25.22 -14.41 9.80
CA HIS A 413 -26.42 -14.73 10.59
C HIS A 413 -26.55 -13.88 11.85
N LEU A 414 -25.47 -13.74 12.62
CA LEU A 414 -25.47 -12.95 13.85
C LEU A 414 -25.72 -11.46 13.58
N LEU A 415 -25.14 -10.94 12.51
CA LEU A 415 -25.31 -9.56 12.08
C LEU A 415 -26.72 -9.29 11.49
N GLY A 416 -27.49 -10.32 11.14
CA GLY A 416 -28.79 -10.19 10.48
C GLY A 416 -28.68 -9.67 9.04
N VAL A 417 -27.55 -9.91 8.37
CA VAL A 417 -27.30 -9.53 6.97
C VAL A 417 -27.48 -10.72 6.04
N PRO A 418 -27.60 -10.52 4.71
CA PRO A 418 -27.73 -11.64 3.76
C PRO A 418 -26.60 -12.65 3.92
N VAL A 419 -26.95 -13.93 4.04
CA VAL A 419 -25.99 -15.04 4.14
C VAL A 419 -25.79 -15.63 2.77
N LEU A 420 -24.55 -15.67 2.27
CA LEU A 420 -24.26 -16.31 1.00
C LEU A 420 -24.56 -17.80 1.03
N SER A 421 -25.36 -18.27 0.08
CA SER A 421 -25.63 -19.68 -0.17
C SER A 421 -24.41 -20.39 -0.73
N LYS A 422 -24.44 -21.74 -0.76
CA LYS A 422 -23.39 -22.55 -1.37
C LYS A 422 -23.10 -22.17 -2.83
N ASP A 423 -24.17 -21.95 -3.60
CA ASP A 423 -24.06 -21.61 -5.02
C ASP A 423 -23.46 -20.21 -5.21
N GLU A 424 -23.81 -19.25 -4.35
CA GLU A 424 -23.24 -17.90 -4.39
C GLU A 424 -21.76 -17.88 -3.99
N ILE A 425 -21.35 -18.67 -2.99
CA ILE A 425 -19.92 -18.85 -2.66
C ILE A 425 -19.16 -19.45 -3.84
N LEU A 426 -19.71 -20.50 -4.49
CA LEU A 426 -19.09 -21.12 -5.66
C LEU A 426 -19.09 -20.20 -6.89
N ALA A 427 -20.09 -19.35 -7.04
CA ALA A 427 -20.15 -18.36 -8.12
C ALA A 427 -19.19 -17.16 -7.88
N ALA A 428 -18.82 -16.88 -6.63
CA ALA A 428 -17.90 -15.79 -6.29
C ALA A 428 -16.43 -16.13 -6.56
N VAL A 429 -16.09 -17.37 -6.93
CA VAL A 429 -14.70 -17.76 -7.23
C VAL A 429 -14.42 -17.79 -8.72
N ASN A 430 -13.19 -17.47 -9.10
CA ASN A 430 -12.80 -17.23 -10.49
C ASN A 430 -12.11 -18.44 -11.14
N SER A 431 -11.92 -19.56 -10.42
CA SER A 431 -11.23 -20.72 -10.96
C SER A 431 -11.87 -22.05 -10.56
N PRO A 432 -11.86 -23.06 -11.45
CA PRO A 432 -12.29 -24.43 -11.12
C PRO A 432 -11.50 -25.04 -9.96
N ALA A 433 -10.23 -24.66 -9.80
CA ALA A 433 -9.37 -25.14 -8.70
C ALA A 433 -9.87 -24.63 -7.34
N GLN A 434 -10.28 -23.36 -7.25
CA GLN A 434 -10.89 -22.81 -6.03
C GLN A 434 -12.23 -23.49 -5.72
N ALA A 435 -13.09 -23.64 -6.71
CA ALA A 435 -14.37 -24.34 -6.54
C ALA A 435 -14.17 -25.78 -6.03
N ALA A 436 -13.23 -26.52 -6.62
CA ALA A 436 -12.89 -27.87 -6.18
C ALA A 436 -12.32 -27.91 -4.74
N ALA A 437 -11.49 -26.93 -4.36
CA ALA A 437 -10.94 -26.84 -3.01
C ALA A 437 -12.03 -26.50 -1.96
N LEU A 438 -12.96 -25.60 -2.30
CA LEU A 438 -14.12 -25.28 -1.46
C LEU A 438 -14.97 -26.54 -1.21
N GLN A 439 -15.34 -27.25 -2.27
CA GLN A 439 -16.17 -28.46 -2.18
C GLN A 439 -15.46 -29.60 -1.41
N ALA A 440 -14.16 -29.79 -1.64
CA ALA A 440 -13.37 -30.81 -0.93
C ALA A 440 -13.31 -30.57 0.58
N GLY A 441 -13.34 -29.31 1.01
CA GLY A 441 -13.32 -28.90 2.42
C GLY A 441 -14.71 -28.71 3.03
N GLY A 442 -15.80 -28.76 2.24
CA GLY A 442 -17.14 -28.34 2.67
C GLY A 442 -17.22 -26.85 2.98
N PHE A 443 -16.27 -26.06 2.46
CA PHE A 443 -16.13 -24.64 2.75
C PHE A 443 -17.19 -23.77 2.07
N GLU A 444 -17.93 -24.29 1.10
CA GLU A 444 -19.09 -23.61 0.51
C GLU A 444 -20.25 -23.46 1.52
N SER A 445 -20.24 -24.26 2.60
CA SER A 445 -21.27 -24.22 3.66
C SER A 445 -20.76 -23.64 4.96
N ARG A 446 -19.47 -23.81 5.25
CA ARG A 446 -18.77 -23.34 6.44
C ARG A 446 -17.48 -22.65 5.99
N THR A 447 -17.66 -21.44 5.41
CA THR A 447 -16.58 -20.72 4.76
C THR A 447 -15.66 -20.06 5.79
N PRO A 448 -14.33 -20.24 5.73
CA PRO A 448 -13.39 -19.49 6.58
C PRO A 448 -13.66 -17.99 6.48
N LEU A 449 -13.74 -17.27 7.60
CA LEU A 449 -14.20 -15.89 7.66
C LEU A 449 -13.47 -14.96 6.69
N TRP A 450 -12.15 -15.05 6.59
CA TRP A 450 -11.38 -14.23 5.64
C TRP A 450 -11.80 -14.50 4.18
N PHE A 451 -11.93 -15.76 3.79
CA PHE A 451 -12.36 -16.12 2.45
C PHE A 451 -13.81 -15.67 2.16
N TYR A 452 -14.69 -15.77 3.18
CA TYR A 452 -16.08 -15.32 3.06
C TYR A 452 -16.16 -13.82 2.79
N VAL A 453 -15.42 -13.00 3.52
CA VAL A 453 -15.38 -11.55 3.33
C VAL A 453 -14.97 -11.18 1.90
N LEU A 454 -14.02 -11.92 1.32
CA LEU A 454 -13.57 -11.71 -0.07
C LEU A 454 -14.62 -12.20 -1.09
N ALA A 455 -15.23 -13.37 -0.86
CA ALA A 455 -16.29 -13.89 -1.71
C ALA A 455 -17.53 -12.98 -1.68
N GLU A 456 -17.87 -12.45 -0.51
CA GLU A 456 -18.95 -11.49 -0.30
C GLU A 456 -18.69 -10.17 -1.06
N ALA A 457 -17.48 -9.63 -0.98
CA ALA A 457 -17.08 -8.43 -1.73
C ALA A 457 -17.23 -8.63 -3.25
N ASN A 458 -16.81 -9.80 -3.75
CA ASN A 458 -16.98 -10.13 -5.17
C ASN A 458 -18.45 -10.29 -5.54
N HIS A 459 -19.24 -11.00 -4.71
CA HIS A 459 -20.66 -11.26 -4.98
C HIS A 459 -21.49 -9.97 -5.04
N PHE A 460 -21.43 -9.12 -4.01
CA PHE A 460 -22.27 -7.92 -3.93
C PHE A 460 -21.73 -6.73 -4.74
N HIS A 461 -20.41 -6.59 -4.84
CA HIS A 461 -19.78 -5.37 -5.36
C HIS A 461 -18.73 -5.63 -6.44
N GLN A 462 -18.64 -6.84 -6.99
CA GLN A 462 -17.66 -7.20 -8.02
C GLN A 462 -16.21 -6.87 -7.61
N GLY A 463 -15.94 -6.91 -6.29
CA GLY A 463 -14.65 -6.62 -5.70
C GLY A 463 -14.28 -5.13 -5.59
N GLU A 464 -15.21 -4.21 -5.90
CA GLU A 464 -14.94 -2.77 -5.77
C GLU A 464 -14.96 -2.28 -4.32
N ARG A 465 -15.61 -3.01 -3.42
CA ARG A 465 -15.66 -2.79 -1.97
C ARG A 465 -16.10 -4.03 -1.21
N LEU A 466 -15.98 -4.00 0.10
CA LEU A 466 -16.47 -5.05 0.99
C LEU A 466 -17.99 -5.17 0.93
N GLY A 467 -18.50 -6.38 1.12
CA GLY A 467 -19.91 -6.63 1.38
C GLY A 467 -20.31 -6.36 2.84
N PRO A 468 -21.55 -6.69 3.24
CA PRO A 468 -22.10 -6.33 4.57
C PRO A 468 -21.27 -6.83 5.76
N VAL A 469 -20.83 -8.10 5.77
CA VAL A 469 -20.01 -8.67 6.86
C VAL A 469 -18.67 -7.96 6.93
N GLY A 470 -17.95 -7.90 5.80
CA GLY A 470 -16.65 -7.27 5.75
C GLY A 470 -16.70 -5.79 6.12
N SER A 471 -17.69 -5.06 5.61
CA SER A 471 -17.91 -3.64 5.93
C SER A 471 -18.19 -3.41 7.41
N THR A 472 -19.03 -4.24 8.02
CA THR A 472 -19.36 -4.14 9.46
C THR A 472 -18.12 -4.40 10.30
N LEU A 473 -17.38 -5.51 10.05
CA LEU A 473 -16.17 -5.83 10.79
C LEU A 473 -15.15 -4.70 10.77
N VAL A 474 -14.92 -4.13 9.59
CA VAL A 474 -13.87 -3.12 9.41
C VAL A 474 -14.31 -1.75 9.94
N ALA A 475 -15.54 -1.32 9.64
CA ALA A 475 -16.04 -0.02 10.07
C ALA A 475 -16.27 0.04 11.59
N GLU A 476 -16.84 -1.01 12.21
CA GLU A 476 -17.03 -1.09 13.66
C GLU A 476 -15.73 -0.86 14.42
N VAL A 477 -14.67 -1.57 14.02
CA VAL A 477 -13.41 -1.49 14.74
C VAL A 477 -12.71 -0.16 14.46
N LEU A 478 -12.54 0.26 13.21
CA LEU A 478 -11.80 1.49 12.90
C LEU A 478 -12.50 2.74 13.46
N ILE A 479 -13.82 2.86 13.32
CA ILE A 479 -14.58 3.97 13.89
C ILE A 479 -14.54 3.93 15.43
N GLY A 480 -14.61 2.74 16.01
CA GLY A 480 -14.48 2.55 17.46
C GLY A 480 -13.11 2.97 17.98
N LEU A 481 -12.02 2.64 17.28
CA LEU A 481 -10.66 3.08 17.62
C LEU A 481 -10.50 4.60 17.50
N VAL A 482 -11.14 5.23 16.50
CA VAL A 482 -11.21 6.71 16.43
C VAL A 482 -11.93 7.26 17.66
N ARG A 483 -13.05 6.66 18.10
CA ARG A 483 -13.75 7.11 19.31
C ARG A 483 -12.93 6.94 20.58
N ARG A 484 -12.07 5.92 20.65
CA ARG A 484 -11.16 5.70 21.78
C ARG A 484 -10.01 6.70 21.83
N SER A 485 -9.57 7.22 20.70
CA SER A 485 -8.42 8.13 20.61
C SER A 485 -8.63 9.37 21.49
N GLU A 486 -7.57 9.83 22.17
CA GLU A 486 -7.62 11.01 23.04
C GLU A 486 -8.12 12.25 22.30
N ASP A 487 -7.61 12.46 21.09
CA ASP A 487 -7.94 13.58 20.20
C ASP A 487 -9.09 13.25 19.22
N SER A 488 -10.01 12.38 19.60
CA SER A 488 -11.08 11.89 18.73
C SER A 488 -11.92 12.98 18.08
N ILE A 489 -11.94 13.03 16.74
CA ILE A 489 -12.82 13.93 15.98
C ILE A 489 -14.30 13.61 16.17
N LEU A 490 -14.65 12.35 16.47
CA LEU A 490 -16.03 11.90 16.66
C LEU A 490 -16.60 12.29 18.05
N ARG A 491 -15.73 12.69 18.98
CA ARG A 491 -16.14 13.25 20.27
C ARG A 491 -16.20 14.78 20.27
N LEU A 492 -15.90 15.42 19.15
CA LEU A 492 -15.90 16.86 18.95
C LEU A 492 -16.95 17.24 17.89
N PRO A 493 -18.23 17.44 18.24
CA PRO A 493 -19.34 17.60 17.28
C PRO A 493 -19.17 18.76 16.29
N ALA A 494 -18.40 19.79 16.68
CA ALA A 494 -18.12 20.95 15.83
C ALA A 494 -16.84 20.81 15.01
N TRP A 495 -16.07 19.73 15.19
CA TRP A 495 -14.82 19.56 14.47
C TRP A 495 -15.06 19.34 12.97
N LYS A 496 -14.28 20.02 12.17
CA LYS A 496 -14.23 19.86 10.70
C LYS A 496 -12.78 19.95 10.27
N PRO A 497 -12.39 19.30 9.16
CA PRO A 497 -11.06 19.48 8.63
C PRO A 497 -10.84 20.94 8.24
N TYR A 498 -9.68 21.47 8.59
CA TYR A 498 -9.33 22.88 8.38
C TYR A 498 -7.98 23.07 7.70
N LEU A 499 -7.22 21.99 7.45
CA LEU A 499 -6.06 22.06 6.58
C LEU A 499 -6.49 22.25 5.12
N PRO A 500 -5.63 22.85 4.28
CA PRO A 500 -5.94 23.07 2.87
C PRO A 500 -6.34 21.78 2.16
N SER A 501 -7.47 21.80 1.49
CA SER A 501 -8.04 20.66 0.75
C SER A 501 -8.55 21.07 -0.61
N ALA A 502 -8.62 20.12 -1.54
CA ALA A 502 -9.15 20.36 -2.89
C ALA A 502 -10.63 20.70 -2.89
N LYS A 503 -11.38 20.19 -1.90
CA LYS A 503 -12.81 20.42 -1.73
C LYS A 503 -13.09 20.87 -0.30
N ALA A 504 -13.70 22.05 -0.15
CA ALA A 504 -14.02 22.62 1.16
C ALA A 504 -14.84 21.65 2.01
N GLY A 505 -14.45 21.50 3.27
CA GLY A 505 -15.13 20.63 4.25
C GLY A 505 -14.78 19.13 4.14
N THR A 506 -13.84 18.75 3.25
CA THR A 506 -13.25 17.41 3.18
C THR A 506 -11.74 17.50 3.37
N PHE A 507 -11.11 16.37 3.69
CA PHE A 507 -9.65 16.23 3.70
C PHE A 507 -9.34 14.77 3.40
N GLU A 508 -8.84 14.51 2.21
CA GLU A 508 -8.55 13.17 1.70
C GLU A 508 -7.05 12.88 1.77
N LEU A 509 -6.63 11.63 1.54
CA LEU A 509 -5.22 11.25 1.47
C LEU A 509 -4.44 12.12 0.48
N ALA A 510 -5.03 12.44 -0.67
CA ALA A 510 -4.42 13.33 -1.65
C ALA A 510 -4.15 14.74 -1.10
N ASP A 511 -5.00 15.25 -0.21
CA ASP A 511 -4.81 16.55 0.42
C ASP A 511 -3.68 16.52 1.45
N LEU A 512 -3.55 15.42 2.22
CA LEU A 512 -2.41 15.21 3.10
C LEU A 512 -1.08 15.23 2.32
N LEU A 513 -1.03 14.50 1.20
CA LEU A 513 0.18 14.41 0.37
C LEU A 513 0.54 15.78 -0.28
N ARG A 514 -0.48 16.57 -0.65
CA ARG A 514 -0.26 17.96 -1.10
C ARG A 514 0.24 18.85 0.01
N PHE A 515 -0.37 18.75 1.19
CA PHE A 515 0.05 19.51 2.37
C PHE A 515 1.47 19.17 2.81
N ALA A 516 1.87 17.91 2.69
CA ALA A 516 3.24 17.44 2.89
C ALA A 516 4.24 17.90 1.81
N GLY A 517 3.76 18.50 0.71
CA GLY A 517 4.59 18.93 -0.42
C GLY A 517 5.15 17.79 -1.28
N VAL A 518 4.59 16.57 -1.17
CA VAL A 518 5.06 15.39 -1.92
C VAL A 518 4.21 15.07 -3.14
N LEU A 519 2.96 15.54 -3.19
CA LEU A 519 2.07 15.52 -4.35
C LEU A 519 1.94 16.94 -4.88
N GLY A 520 2.05 17.12 -6.19
CA GLY A 520 1.96 18.44 -6.83
C GLY A 520 0.68 19.18 -6.48
N SER A 521 0.63 20.47 -6.76
CA SER A 521 -0.36 21.46 -6.30
C SER A 521 -1.82 21.24 -6.73
N GLY A 522 -2.20 20.01 -7.01
CA GLY A 522 -3.61 19.55 -7.09
C GLY A 522 -4.50 20.28 -8.07
N GLN A 523 -3.93 20.96 -9.06
CA GLN A 523 -4.71 21.21 -10.27
C GLN A 523 -4.97 19.82 -10.90
N PRO A 524 -6.23 19.47 -11.19
CA PRO A 524 -6.50 18.27 -11.98
C PRO A 524 -5.61 18.32 -13.23
N PRO A 525 -5.11 17.18 -13.74
CA PRO A 525 -4.29 17.17 -14.92
C PRO A 525 -4.98 18.03 -15.98
N ARG A 526 -4.29 19.05 -16.43
CA ARG A 526 -4.86 19.92 -17.48
C ARG A 526 -5.15 19.04 -18.67
N THR A 527 -6.39 18.99 -19.06
CA THR A 527 -6.82 18.23 -20.24
C THR A 527 -7.33 19.13 -21.33
N TYR A 528 -7.24 18.67 -22.55
CA TYR A 528 -7.81 19.33 -23.70
C TYR A 528 -8.54 18.32 -24.57
N THR A 529 -9.80 18.58 -24.86
CA THR A 529 -10.54 17.76 -25.82
C THR A 529 -10.30 18.30 -27.22
N VAL A 530 -9.70 17.46 -28.08
CA VAL A 530 -9.36 17.81 -29.47
C VAL A 530 -10.62 18.20 -30.24
N LYS A 531 -10.55 19.32 -30.94
CA LYS A 531 -11.59 19.82 -31.83
C LYS A 531 -11.24 19.56 -33.30
N LYS A 532 -12.23 19.63 -34.17
CA LYS A 532 -12.01 19.47 -35.61
C LYS A 532 -11.02 20.52 -36.13
N GLY A 533 -9.93 20.07 -36.75
CA GLY A 533 -8.89 20.95 -37.33
C GLY A 533 -7.73 21.26 -36.37
N ASP A 534 -7.76 20.75 -35.13
CA ASP A 534 -6.66 20.93 -34.20
C ASP A 534 -5.39 20.18 -34.64
N THR A 535 -4.25 20.74 -34.26
CA THR A 535 -2.94 20.11 -34.30
C THR A 535 -2.28 20.26 -32.95
N LEU A 536 -1.35 19.35 -32.57
CA LEU A 536 -0.63 19.48 -31.31
C LEU A 536 0.09 20.82 -31.16
N THR A 537 0.63 21.37 -32.26
CA THR A 537 1.25 22.70 -32.31
C THR A 537 0.25 23.83 -32.00
N ALA A 538 -0.95 23.75 -32.56
CA ALA A 538 -1.99 24.74 -32.29
C ALA A 538 -2.50 24.68 -30.86
N ILE A 539 -2.68 23.45 -30.34
CA ILE A 539 -3.04 23.19 -28.93
C ILE A 539 -1.94 23.72 -28.01
N ALA A 540 -0.66 23.39 -28.28
CA ALA A 540 0.47 23.89 -27.49
C ALA A 540 0.51 25.42 -27.44
N ARG A 541 0.33 26.08 -28.61
CA ARG A 541 0.28 27.56 -28.69
C ARG A 541 -0.86 28.12 -27.85
N SER A 542 -2.05 27.54 -27.94
CA SER A 542 -3.25 28.06 -27.24
C SER A 542 -3.23 27.74 -25.74
N GLN A 543 -2.72 26.58 -25.34
CA GLN A 543 -2.81 26.06 -23.95
C GLN A 543 -1.55 26.28 -23.14
N LEU A 544 -0.37 26.36 -23.78
CA LEU A 544 0.94 26.47 -23.14
C LEU A 544 1.66 27.79 -23.49
N GLY A 545 1.06 28.61 -24.38
CA GLY A 545 1.64 29.87 -24.82
C GLY A 545 2.74 29.74 -25.88
N ASP A 546 3.23 28.54 -26.17
CA ASP A 546 4.28 28.30 -27.18
C ASP A 546 3.97 27.04 -28.00
N GLY A 547 3.80 27.20 -29.30
CA GLY A 547 3.54 26.09 -30.22
C GLY A 547 4.71 25.10 -30.32
N ASN A 548 5.96 25.50 -30.01
CA ASN A 548 7.12 24.61 -30.00
C ASN A 548 7.09 23.58 -28.88
N ARG A 549 6.24 23.78 -27.86
CA ARG A 549 6.03 22.83 -26.74
C ARG A 549 5.13 21.64 -27.09
N TRP A 550 4.68 21.50 -28.35
CA TRP A 550 3.89 20.33 -28.76
C TRP A 550 4.54 18.96 -28.47
N PRO A 551 5.90 18.81 -28.45
CA PRO A 551 6.51 17.55 -28.07
C PRO A 551 6.20 17.13 -26.64
N GLU A 552 6.03 18.08 -25.71
CA GLU A 552 5.64 17.80 -24.33
C GLU A 552 4.22 17.19 -24.28
N ILE A 553 3.26 17.73 -25.05
CA ILE A 553 1.92 17.15 -25.16
C ILE A 553 1.97 15.76 -25.77
N TYR A 554 2.74 15.58 -26.85
CA TYR A 554 2.90 14.27 -27.48
C TYR A 554 3.42 13.22 -26.52
N LEU A 555 4.49 13.53 -25.78
CA LEU A 555 5.11 12.58 -24.86
C LEU A 555 4.19 12.20 -23.70
N MET A 556 3.41 13.14 -23.15
CA MET A 556 2.42 12.83 -22.12
C MET A 556 1.28 11.93 -22.61
N ASN A 557 1.06 11.87 -23.93
CA ASN A 557 -0.02 11.11 -24.55
C ASN A 557 0.49 10.01 -25.49
N ARG A 558 1.78 9.63 -25.39
CA ARG A 558 2.44 8.70 -26.32
C ARG A 558 1.79 7.31 -26.34
N GLY A 559 1.18 6.90 -25.24
CA GLY A 559 0.40 5.66 -25.16
C GLY A 559 -0.87 5.68 -26.04
N THR A 560 -1.46 6.86 -26.27
CA THR A 560 -2.70 7.03 -27.04
C THR A 560 -2.49 7.68 -28.41
N ILE A 561 -1.38 8.43 -28.59
CA ILE A 561 -1.02 9.08 -29.86
C ILE A 561 0.17 8.32 -30.49
N ARG A 562 -0.09 7.50 -31.48
CA ARG A 562 0.97 6.80 -32.22
C ARG A 562 1.72 7.71 -33.18
N ASN A 563 1.03 8.70 -33.76
CA ASN A 563 1.59 9.67 -34.70
C ASN A 563 1.14 11.07 -34.28
N PRO A 564 2.06 12.01 -33.91
CA PRO A 564 1.71 13.35 -33.46
C PRO A 564 0.98 14.20 -34.50
N ASN A 565 1.02 13.80 -35.77
CA ASN A 565 0.27 14.46 -36.86
C ASN A 565 -1.17 13.89 -37.01
N GLN A 566 -1.56 12.92 -36.18
CA GLN A 566 -2.85 12.25 -36.27
C GLN A 566 -3.53 12.25 -34.88
N ILE A 567 -4.24 13.33 -34.58
CA ILE A 567 -5.13 13.42 -33.41
C ILE A 567 -6.56 13.57 -33.92
N PHE A 568 -7.53 13.10 -33.16
CA PHE A 568 -8.92 13.00 -33.60
C PHE A 568 -9.86 13.88 -32.76
N PRO A 569 -10.86 14.53 -33.35
CA PRO A 569 -11.87 15.24 -32.58
C PRO A 569 -12.55 14.35 -31.54
N GLY A 570 -12.69 14.88 -30.31
CA GLY A 570 -13.19 14.14 -29.16
C GLY A 570 -12.11 13.41 -28.33
N GLN A 571 -10.88 13.27 -28.86
CA GLN A 571 -9.76 12.70 -28.10
C GLN A 571 -9.39 13.65 -26.95
N VAL A 572 -9.28 13.12 -25.75
CA VAL A 572 -8.83 13.87 -24.56
C VAL A 572 -7.33 13.74 -24.43
N LEU A 573 -6.63 14.86 -24.42
CA LEU A 573 -5.18 14.95 -24.27
C LEU A 573 -4.83 15.49 -22.90
N LEU A 574 -3.84 14.88 -22.25
CA LEU A 574 -3.16 15.44 -21.07
C LEU A 574 -2.26 16.60 -21.53
N LEU A 575 -2.30 17.69 -20.79
CA LEU A 575 -1.47 18.86 -21.05
C LEU A 575 -0.41 19.04 -19.95
N PRO A 576 0.84 19.39 -20.32
CA PRO A 576 1.86 19.76 -19.35
C PRO A 576 1.49 21.09 -18.64
N PRO A 577 2.19 21.42 -17.52
CA PRO A 577 2.05 22.73 -16.87
C PRO A 577 2.20 23.88 -17.87
N ALA A 578 1.45 24.97 -17.66
CA ALA A 578 1.53 26.14 -18.53
C ALA A 578 2.94 26.74 -18.56
N GLN A 579 3.60 26.80 -17.39
CA GLN A 579 5.01 27.18 -17.28
C GLN A 579 5.93 26.00 -17.65
N PRO A 580 7.00 26.21 -18.44
CA PRO A 580 7.96 25.17 -18.77
C PRO A 580 8.64 24.62 -17.51
N THR A 581 8.72 23.29 -17.39
CA THR A 581 9.41 22.61 -16.30
C THR A 581 10.83 22.16 -16.65
N GLY A 582 11.26 22.41 -17.90
CA GLY A 582 12.56 22.03 -18.41
C GLY A 582 12.72 22.35 -19.91
N PRO A 583 13.84 21.92 -20.54
CA PRO A 583 14.06 22.10 -21.96
C PRO A 583 13.04 21.29 -22.78
N ILE A 584 12.62 21.84 -23.90
CA ILE A 584 11.68 21.17 -24.82
C ILE A 584 12.34 19.88 -25.36
N PRO A 585 11.69 18.72 -25.24
CA PRO A 585 12.22 17.44 -25.71
C PRO A 585 12.53 17.45 -27.22
N LYS A 586 13.69 16.96 -27.63
CA LYS A 586 14.05 16.81 -29.03
C LYS A 586 13.50 15.50 -29.57
N LEU A 587 12.75 15.57 -30.67
CA LEU A 587 12.18 14.40 -31.34
C LEU A 587 12.86 14.14 -32.68
N TYR A 588 12.96 12.85 -33.04
CA TYR A 588 13.48 12.39 -34.32
C TYR A 588 12.56 11.36 -34.96
N THR A 589 12.18 11.56 -36.21
CA THR A 589 11.43 10.56 -36.97
C THR A 589 12.38 9.66 -37.71
N VAL A 590 12.34 8.36 -37.43
CA VAL A 590 13.18 7.32 -38.05
C VAL A 590 12.94 7.29 -39.56
N LYS A 591 14.01 7.34 -40.32
CA LYS A 591 14.01 7.23 -41.78
C LYS A 591 14.39 5.82 -42.23
N LYS A 592 14.09 5.48 -43.48
CA LYS A 592 14.47 4.20 -44.04
C LYS A 592 15.99 4.03 -44.00
N GLY A 593 16.46 2.94 -43.41
CA GLY A 593 17.88 2.62 -43.26
C GLY A 593 18.56 3.20 -42.02
N ASP A 594 17.83 3.92 -41.15
CA ASP A 594 18.39 4.42 -39.90
C ASP A 594 18.68 3.25 -38.93
N THR A 595 19.75 3.45 -38.15
CA THR A 595 20.08 2.67 -36.97
C THR A 595 20.24 3.61 -35.78
N LEU A 596 20.05 3.11 -34.53
CA LEU A 596 20.23 3.96 -33.33
C LEU A 596 21.63 4.56 -33.25
N SER A 597 22.68 3.79 -33.63
CA SER A 597 24.06 4.28 -33.67
C SER A 597 24.27 5.34 -34.78
N GLY A 598 23.64 5.16 -35.93
CA GLY A 598 23.64 6.16 -37.00
C GLY A 598 22.98 7.47 -36.60
N ILE A 599 21.80 7.38 -35.95
CA ILE A 599 21.08 8.53 -35.40
C ILE A 599 21.92 9.22 -34.32
N ALA A 600 22.52 8.45 -33.39
CA ALA A 600 23.39 8.97 -32.34
C ALA A 600 24.58 9.73 -32.91
N LYS A 601 25.25 9.16 -33.95
CA LYS A 601 26.34 9.84 -34.65
C LYS A 601 25.89 11.16 -35.30
N ALA A 602 24.74 11.13 -35.97
CA ALA A 602 24.23 12.30 -36.70
C ALA A 602 23.67 13.39 -35.79
N LYS A 603 23.03 13.05 -34.67
CA LYS A 603 22.31 13.97 -33.81
C LYS A 603 23.01 14.33 -32.49
N LEU A 604 23.87 13.42 -31.98
CA LEU A 604 24.60 13.58 -30.72
C LEU A 604 26.12 13.66 -30.95
N GLY A 605 26.58 13.59 -32.21
CA GLY A 605 27.98 13.67 -32.57
C GLY A 605 28.82 12.38 -32.29
N ASN A 606 28.25 11.38 -31.64
CA ASN A 606 28.95 10.15 -31.26
C ASN A 606 28.03 8.93 -31.38
N ALA A 607 28.44 7.96 -32.22
CA ALA A 607 27.68 6.74 -32.46
C ALA A 607 27.51 5.89 -31.17
N ASN A 608 28.49 5.92 -30.25
CA ASN A 608 28.47 5.13 -29.02
C ASN A 608 27.43 5.63 -28.01
N ARG A 609 26.79 6.79 -28.24
CA ARG A 609 25.68 7.33 -27.43
C ARG A 609 24.31 6.73 -27.81
N TRP A 610 24.25 5.74 -28.70
CA TRP A 610 23.01 5.05 -29.06
C TRP A 610 22.25 4.45 -27.84
N PRO A 611 22.91 3.97 -26.75
CA PRO A 611 22.20 3.46 -25.59
C PRO A 611 21.35 4.54 -24.89
N GLU A 612 21.76 5.82 -24.95
CA GLU A 612 20.98 6.93 -24.41
C GLU A 612 19.66 7.10 -25.19
N ILE A 613 19.71 7.00 -26.52
CA ILE A 613 18.50 7.04 -27.35
C ILE A 613 17.61 5.83 -27.05
N PHE A 614 18.20 4.64 -26.95
CA PHE A 614 17.46 3.43 -26.62
C PHE A 614 16.80 3.52 -25.25
N ALA A 615 17.51 4.01 -24.23
CA ALA A 615 16.99 4.17 -22.88
C ALA A 615 15.78 5.11 -22.81
N LEU A 616 15.80 6.22 -23.57
CA LEU A 616 14.70 7.19 -23.65
C LEU A 616 13.49 6.70 -24.44
N ASN A 617 13.60 5.57 -25.14
CA ASN A 617 12.57 5.08 -26.08
C ASN A 617 12.19 3.60 -25.83
N ARG A 618 12.45 3.07 -24.64
CA ARG A 618 12.12 1.67 -24.31
C ARG A 618 10.62 1.36 -24.35
N ASP A 619 9.80 2.37 -24.22
CA ASP A 619 8.34 2.28 -24.37
C ASP A 619 7.89 1.97 -25.81
N VAL A 620 8.73 2.29 -26.81
CA VAL A 620 8.44 2.08 -28.25
C VAL A 620 9.49 1.24 -28.95
N ILE A 621 10.63 0.97 -28.33
CA ILE A 621 11.69 0.10 -28.84
C ILE A 621 11.98 -1.02 -27.84
N THR A 622 11.59 -2.24 -28.15
CA THR A 622 11.88 -3.43 -27.34
C THR A 622 13.22 -4.09 -27.69
N ASN A 623 13.68 -3.88 -28.93
CA ASN A 623 14.96 -4.37 -29.43
C ASN A 623 15.72 -3.22 -30.11
N PRO A 624 16.93 -2.85 -29.64
CA PRO A 624 17.69 -1.72 -30.18
C PRO A 624 18.06 -1.86 -31.66
N ASP A 625 18.11 -3.09 -32.18
CA ASP A 625 18.40 -3.36 -33.59
C ASP A 625 17.16 -3.31 -34.48
N ARG A 626 15.98 -3.06 -33.89
CA ARG A 626 14.72 -3.03 -34.62
C ARG A 626 13.98 -1.71 -34.39
N ILE A 627 14.36 -0.65 -35.13
CA ILE A 627 13.60 0.58 -35.25
C ILE A 627 12.85 0.62 -36.58
N ILE A 628 11.68 1.23 -36.59
CA ILE A 628 10.76 1.20 -37.73
C ILE A 628 10.70 2.58 -38.37
N THR A 629 10.79 2.65 -39.72
CA THR A 629 10.61 3.89 -40.47
C THR A 629 9.28 4.59 -40.09
N GLY A 630 9.34 5.87 -39.77
CA GLY A 630 8.21 6.66 -39.28
C GLY A 630 8.05 6.66 -37.75
N GLN A 631 8.76 5.80 -37.03
CA GLN A 631 8.78 5.79 -35.57
C GLN A 631 9.38 7.09 -35.02
N ILE A 632 8.80 7.64 -33.97
CA ILE A 632 9.29 8.88 -33.36
C ILE A 632 10.06 8.56 -32.09
N LEU A 633 11.32 8.97 -32.08
CA LEU A 633 12.26 8.78 -30.99
C LEU A 633 12.50 10.09 -30.26
N VAL A 634 12.60 10.01 -28.93
CA VAL A 634 13.15 11.07 -28.07
C VAL A 634 14.65 11.03 -28.13
N LEU A 635 15.27 12.17 -28.35
CA LEU A 635 16.73 12.31 -28.32
C LEU A 635 17.18 12.94 -26.98
N PRO A 636 18.35 12.59 -26.48
CA PRO A 636 18.99 13.31 -25.37
C PRO A 636 19.18 14.80 -25.72
N ASN A 637 19.09 15.66 -24.72
CA ASN A 637 19.29 17.10 -24.85
C ASN A 637 20.74 17.49 -25.10
#